data_9133d767682b4433c604562aab905484
#
_entry.id   9133d767682b4433c604562aab905484
#
_cell.length_a   1.000
_cell.length_b   1.000
_cell.length_c   1.000
_cell.angle_alpha   90.00
_cell.angle_beta   90.00
_cell.angle_gamma   90.00
#
_symmetry.space_group_name_H-M   'P 1'
#
loop_
_entity.id
_entity.type
_entity.pdbx_description
1 polymer ?
#
loop_
_entity_poly.entity_id
_entity_poly.type
_entity_poly.pdbx_seq_one_letter_code
_entity_poly.pdbx_strand_id
1 'polypeptide(L)'
;MDTYFLPISALQHYAYCPRQFALIHVEQAWEENYFTADGRRLHERVDDGEPEQRKGIRYERSVLLRSEKHLIAGKMDLLEVHLEEPRKYFPVEYKRGKPKIEDWDRIQLCAQALCIEEMQGTTVTEGAIWYWETRQRETVPIDANLRTHTLDIIQTAYKIRQAGHTPPPTENKRRCRACSLKNLCQPDIYRQDRSASYIEELFADEKIA
;
A
#
# COMPACT_ATOMS: atom_id res chain seq x y z
N MET A 1 4.80 -12.32 23.06
CA MET A 1 5.31 -11.62 21.87
C MET A 1 4.13 -10.89 21.27
N ASP A 2 4.24 -9.58 21.09
CA ASP A 2 3.17 -8.82 20.47
C ASP A 2 3.01 -9.23 19.01
N THR A 3 1.79 -9.57 18.61
CA THR A 3 1.48 -9.94 17.23
C THR A 3 1.59 -8.70 16.36
N TYR A 4 2.48 -8.72 15.36
CA TYR A 4 2.64 -7.61 14.43
C TYR A 4 1.57 -7.67 13.33
N PHE A 5 0.93 -6.53 13.11
CA PHE A 5 -0.02 -6.33 12.00
C PHE A 5 0.64 -5.48 10.93
N LEU A 6 0.65 -6.01 9.70
CA LEU A 6 1.15 -5.27 8.55
C LEU A 6 0.17 -4.12 8.21
N PRO A 7 0.65 -2.87 8.08
CA PRO A 7 -0.22 -1.77 7.65
C PRO A 7 -0.83 -2.04 6.27
N ILE A 8 -2.13 -1.80 6.11
CA ILE A 8 -2.81 -2.00 4.82
C ILE A 8 -2.15 -1.15 3.71
N SER A 9 -1.73 0.08 4.01
CA SER A 9 -0.99 0.94 3.09
C SER A 9 0.35 0.36 2.63
N ALA A 10 0.96 -0.53 3.43
CA ALA A 10 2.22 -1.19 3.07
C ALA A 10 2.07 -2.10 1.85
N LEU A 11 0.87 -2.64 1.61
CA LEU A 11 0.59 -3.49 0.45
C LEU A 11 0.66 -2.71 -0.85
N GLN A 12 0.19 -1.44 -0.84
CA GLN A 12 0.35 -0.54 -1.97
C GLN A 12 1.83 -0.23 -2.24
N HIS A 13 2.62 0.02 -1.20
CA HIS A 13 4.07 0.24 -1.33
C HIS A 13 4.77 -0.97 -1.92
N TYR A 14 4.40 -2.18 -1.45
CA TYR A 14 4.92 -3.44 -1.99
C TYR A 14 4.56 -3.62 -3.47
N ALA A 15 3.31 -3.46 -3.83
CA ALA A 15 2.83 -3.61 -5.21
C ALA A 15 3.48 -2.59 -6.16
N TYR A 16 3.78 -1.39 -5.66
CA TYR A 16 4.55 -0.40 -6.40
C TYR A 16 6.00 -0.86 -6.60
N CYS A 17 6.68 -1.25 -5.54
CA CYS A 17 8.06 -1.74 -5.56
C CYS A 17 8.40 -2.45 -4.24
N PRO A 18 8.80 -3.75 -4.25
CA PRO A 18 9.20 -4.47 -3.04
C PRO A 18 10.31 -3.77 -2.23
N ARG A 19 11.26 -3.10 -2.92
CA ARG A 19 12.29 -2.32 -2.25
C ARG A 19 11.73 -1.08 -1.55
N GLN A 20 10.74 -0.39 -2.15
CA GLN A 20 10.07 0.73 -1.48
C GLN A 20 9.40 0.27 -0.18
N PHE A 21 8.70 -0.86 -0.23
CA PHE A 21 8.11 -1.48 0.96
C PHE A 21 9.17 -1.77 2.03
N ALA A 22 10.29 -2.40 1.67
CA ALA A 22 11.33 -2.75 2.62
C ALA A 22 11.98 -1.49 3.24
N LEU A 23 12.32 -0.49 2.44
CA LEU A 23 12.85 0.78 2.94
C LEU A 23 11.92 1.42 3.98
N ILE A 24 10.61 1.48 3.71
CA ILE A 24 9.64 2.12 4.60
C ILE A 24 9.35 1.26 5.83
N HIS A 25 9.08 -0.04 5.65
CA HIS A 25 8.47 -0.87 6.69
C HIS A 25 9.44 -1.83 7.39
N VAL A 26 10.65 -2.03 6.86
CA VAL A 26 11.71 -2.82 7.47
C VAL A 26 12.82 -1.93 7.99
N GLU A 27 13.36 -1.05 7.13
CA GLU A 27 14.44 -0.12 7.50
C GLU A 27 13.94 1.16 8.17
N GLN A 28 12.61 1.39 8.18
CA GLN A 28 11.97 2.60 8.72
C GLN A 28 12.51 3.90 8.10
N ALA A 29 12.99 3.80 6.87
CA ALA A 29 13.49 4.92 6.10
C ALA A 29 12.32 5.64 5.42
N TRP A 30 12.08 6.88 5.80
CA TRP A 30 11.01 7.70 5.26
C TRP A 30 11.54 9.07 4.81
N GLU A 31 11.20 9.44 3.59
CA GLU A 31 11.44 10.77 3.06
C GLU A 31 10.12 11.37 2.57
N GLU A 32 9.76 12.53 3.10
CA GLU A 32 8.56 13.23 2.67
C GLU A 32 8.85 14.08 1.45
N ASN A 33 7.97 14.01 0.46
CA ASN A 33 7.99 14.92 -0.68
C ASN A 33 6.65 15.64 -0.82
N TYR A 34 6.58 16.59 -1.76
CA TYR A 34 5.37 17.38 -2.02
C TYR A 34 4.13 16.49 -2.24
N PHE A 35 4.27 15.35 -2.94
CA PHE A 35 3.14 14.48 -3.24
C PHE A 35 2.64 13.71 -2.01
N THR A 36 3.52 13.28 -1.12
CA THR A 36 3.16 12.60 0.12
C THR A 36 2.55 13.57 1.13
N ALA A 37 3.08 14.80 1.24
CA ALA A 37 2.55 15.85 2.11
C ALA A 37 1.14 16.29 1.68
N ASP A 38 0.93 16.52 0.39
CA ASP A 38 -0.37 16.91 -0.15
C ASP A 38 -1.40 15.77 -0.06
N GLY A 39 -0.97 14.50 -0.25
CA GLY A 39 -1.81 13.32 0.00
C GLY A 39 -2.30 13.27 1.45
N ARG A 40 -1.42 13.46 2.43
CA ARG A 40 -1.78 13.51 3.86
C ARG A 40 -2.83 14.57 4.15
N ARG A 41 -2.62 15.80 3.64
CA ARG A 41 -3.57 16.91 3.82
C ARG A 41 -4.96 16.62 3.23
N LEU A 42 -5.03 15.83 2.15
CA LEU A 42 -6.32 15.43 1.58
C LEU A 42 -7.03 14.39 2.47
N HIS A 43 -6.29 13.44 3.05
CA HIS A 43 -6.86 12.49 4.01
C HIS A 43 -7.37 13.20 5.28
N GLU A 44 -6.64 14.17 5.82
CA GLU A 44 -7.08 14.98 6.96
C GLU A 44 -8.45 15.63 6.70
N ARG A 45 -8.69 16.16 5.50
CA ARG A 45 -10.00 16.73 5.13
C ARG A 45 -11.14 15.71 5.05
N VAL A 46 -10.82 14.45 4.74
CA VAL A 46 -11.81 13.36 4.74
C VAL A 46 -12.09 12.91 6.17
N ASP A 47 -11.08 12.93 7.03
CA ASP A 47 -11.16 12.52 8.42
C ASP A 47 -12.01 13.45 9.29
N ASP A 48 -12.08 14.75 8.96
CA ASP A 48 -12.80 15.80 9.74
C ASP A 48 -14.34 15.72 9.65
N GLY A 49 -14.90 14.79 8.86
CA GLY A 49 -16.34 14.65 8.70
C GLY A 49 -17.00 13.77 9.76
N GLU A 50 -18.07 14.28 10.40
CA GLU A 50 -18.89 13.46 11.28
C GLU A 50 -19.63 12.34 10.50
N PRO A 51 -20.00 11.23 11.18
CA PRO A 51 -20.85 10.21 10.56
C PRO A 51 -22.16 10.83 10.04
N GLU A 52 -22.47 10.58 8.79
CA GLU A 52 -23.67 11.11 8.13
C GLU A 52 -24.55 9.93 7.68
N GLN A 53 -25.87 10.10 7.82
CA GLN A 53 -26.83 9.16 7.24
C GLN A 53 -27.72 9.88 6.24
N ARG A 54 -27.76 9.36 5.01
CA ARG A 54 -28.53 9.94 3.91
C ARG A 54 -29.02 8.85 2.97
N LYS A 55 -30.30 8.89 2.63
CA LYS A 55 -30.95 7.98 1.65
C LYS A 55 -30.69 6.48 1.93
N GLY A 56 -30.80 6.06 3.19
CA GLY A 56 -30.57 4.65 3.55
C GLY A 56 -29.10 4.20 3.57
N ILE A 57 -28.18 5.13 3.42
CA ILE A 57 -26.73 4.86 3.51
C ILE A 57 -26.16 5.63 4.70
N ARG A 58 -25.41 4.93 5.56
CA ARG A 58 -24.60 5.52 6.61
C ARG A 58 -23.16 5.62 6.12
N TYR A 59 -22.58 6.81 6.26
CA TYR A 59 -21.21 7.13 5.88
C TYR A 59 -20.34 7.18 7.14
N GLU A 60 -19.41 6.25 7.26
CA GLU A 60 -18.47 6.17 8.38
C GLU A 60 -17.08 6.54 7.89
N ARG A 61 -16.45 7.53 8.53
CA ARG A 61 -15.13 8.04 8.12
C ARG A 61 -14.06 7.54 9.06
N SER A 62 -12.81 7.47 8.58
CA SER A 62 -11.63 7.09 9.38
C SER A 62 -11.80 5.77 10.12
N VAL A 63 -12.42 4.78 9.46
CA VAL A 63 -12.75 3.49 10.08
C VAL A 63 -11.49 2.68 10.32
N LEU A 64 -11.27 2.27 11.57
CA LEU A 64 -10.19 1.37 11.92
C LEU A 64 -10.51 -0.05 11.47
N LEU A 65 -9.60 -0.65 10.73
CA LEU A 65 -9.71 -1.98 10.17
C LEU A 65 -8.65 -2.91 10.74
N ARG A 66 -9.02 -4.15 10.98
CA ARG A 66 -8.12 -5.20 11.43
C ARG A 66 -8.60 -6.58 10.96
N SER A 67 -7.66 -7.40 10.53
CA SER A 67 -7.88 -8.81 10.25
C SER A 67 -6.86 -9.63 11.03
N GLU A 68 -7.33 -10.45 11.93
CA GLU A 68 -6.50 -11.41 12.67
C GLU A 68 -6.07 -12.57 11.77
N LYS A 69 -6.93 -12.98 10.86
CA LYS A 69 -6.67 -14.05 9.90
C LYS A 69 -5.52 -13.71 8.95
N HIS A 70 -5.45 -12.47 8.49
CA HIS A 70 -4.45 -12.03 7.53
C HIS A 70 -3.33 -11.20 8.17
N LEU A 71 -3.44 -10.90 9.48
CA LEU A 71 -2.52 -10.09 10.27
C LEU A 71 -2.26 -8.70 9.64
N ILE A 72 -3.30 -8.07 9.11
CA ILE A 72 -3.25 -6.72 8.52
C ILE A 72 -4.13 -5.78 9.32
N ALA A 73 -3.73 -4.52 9.41
CA ALA A 73 -4.51 -3.47 10.07
C ALA A 73 -4.29 -2.12 9.40
N GLY A 74 -5.23 -1.21 9.58
CA GLY A 74 -5.09 0.14 9.05
C GLY A 74 -6.32 1.00 9.31
N LYS A 75 -6.33 2.16 8.70
CA LYS A 75 -7.45 3.09 8.70
C LYS A 75 -7.95 3.26 7.27
N MET A 76 -9.24 3.19 7.08
CA MET A 76 -9.93 3.40 5.80
C MET A 76 -10.58 4.78 5.80
N ASP A 77 -10.56 5.45 4.66
CA ASP A 77 -11.07 6.82 4.52
C ASP A 77 -12.58 6.90 4.71
N LEU A 78 -13.33 6.04 4.03
CA LEU A 78 -14.78 6.06 4.07
C LEU A 78 -15.38 4.66 3.90
N LEU A 79 -16.35 4.32 4.74
CA LEU A 79 -17.22 3.15 4.60
C LEU A 79 -18.66 3.60 4.36
N GLU A 80 -19.23 3.21 3.24
CA GLU A 80 -20.66 3.34 2.98
C GLU A 80 -21.37 2.06 3.44
N VAL A 81 -22.25 2.19 4.42
CA VAL A 81 -23.07 1.07 4.93
C VAL A 81 -24.49 1.25 4.43
N HIS A 82 -24.89 0.41 3.49
CA HIS A 82 -26.27 0.34 3.02
C HIS A 82 -27.12 -0.37 4.08
N LEU A 83 -28.13 0.31 4.61
CA LEU A 83 -28.91 -0.13 5.77
C LEU A 83 -30.06 -1.09 5.41
N GLU A 84 -30.32 -1.32 4.13
CA GLU A 84 -31.28 -2.32 3.66
C GLU A 84 -30.76 -3.73 3.97
N GLU A 85 -31.65 -4.60 4.44
CA GLU A 85 -31.26 -5.99 4.73
C GLU A 85 -31.26 -6.87 3.47
N PRO A 86 -30.21 -7.69 3.22
CA PRO A 86 -29.00 -7.80 4.02
C PRO A 86 -28.08 -6.56 3.86
N ARG A 87 -27.50 -6.08 4.96
CA ARG A 87 -26.59 -4.92 4.94
C ARG A 87 -25.44 -5.14 3.99
N LYS A 88 -25.12 -4.10 3.22
CA LYS A 88 -23.96 -4.11 2.31
C LYS A 88 -22.94 -3.08 2.78
N TYR A 89 -21.70 -3.48 2.77
CA TYR A 89 -20.55 -2.66 3.14
C TYR A 89 -19.76 -2.34 1.89
N PHE A 90 -19.53 -1.06 1.66
CA PHE A 90 -18.89 -0.57 0.44
C PHE A 90 -17.71 0.34 0.81
N PRO A 91 -16.46 -0.17 0.80
CA PRO A 91 -15.27 0.62 1.09
C PRO A 91 -14.98 1.64 -0.02
N VAL A 92 -14.58 2.86 0.38
CA VAL A 92 -14.16 3.92 -0.53
C VAL A 92 -12.82 4.47 -0.08
N GLU A 93 -11.84 4.35 -0.95
CA GLU A 93 -10.48 4.85 -0.74
C GLU A 93 -10.26 6.13 -1.54
N TYR A 94 -9.68 7.15 -0.92
CA TYR A 94 -9.37 8.42 -1.56
C TYR A 94 -7.92 8.47 -2.03
N LYS A 95 -7.71 8.80 -3.29
CA LYS A 95 -6.37 8.94 -3.89
C LYS A 95 -6.21 10.33 -4.51
N ARG A 96 -5.05 10.96 -4.23
CA ARG A 96 -4.73 12.28 -4.74
C ARG A 96 -4.67 12.35 -6.26
N GLY A 97 -4.06 11.34 -6.90
CA GLY A 97 -3.72 11.36 -8.33
C GLY A 97 -4.88 11.03 -9.27
N LYS A 98 -4.51 10.41 -10.39
CA LYS A 98 -5.41 9.92 -11.44
C LYS A 98 -5.58 8.42 -11.36
N PRO A 99 -6.63 7.85 -11.98
CA PRO A 99 -6.75 6.40 -12.16
C PRO A 99 -5.49 5.81 -12.78
N LYS A 100 -5.08 4.66 -12.26
CA LYS A 100 -3.88 3.95 -12.69
C LYS A 100 -4.26 2.66 -13.40
N ILE A 101 -3.42 2.25 -14.35
CA ILE A 101 -3.57 0.96 -15.04
C ILE A 101 -3.21 -0.18 -14.08
N GLU A 102 -2.22 0.06 -13.23
CA GLU A 102 -1.73 -0.92 -12.27
C GLU A 102 -2.66 -1.05 -11.05
N ASP A 103 -2.63 -2.22 -10.42
CA ASP A 103 -3.57 -2.59 -9.35
C ASP A 103 -3.19 -2.12 -7.94
N TRP A 104 -2.20 -1.25 -7.78
CA TRP A 104 -1.70 -0.86 -6.46
C TRP A 104 -2.79 -0.34 -5.50
N ASP A 105 -3.65 0.55 -6.02
CA ASP A 105 -4.72 1.16 -5.24
C ASP A 105 -5.86 0.13 -5.01
N ARG A 106 -6.10 -0.76 -6.00
CA ARG A 106 -7.10 -1.84 -5.91
C ARG A 106 -6.71 -2.91 -4.89
N ILE A 107 -5.41 -3.23 -4.78
CA ILE A 107 -4.86 -4.14 -3.77
C ILE A 107 -5.12 -3.59 -2.37
N GLN A 108 -4.88 -2.31 -2.14
CA GLN A 108 -5.19 -1.66 -0.86
C GLN A 108 -6.68 -1.74 -0.54
N LEU A 109 -7.54 -1.42 -1.50
CA LEU A 109 -9.00 -1.50 -1.36
C LEU A 109 -9.48 -2.93 -1.08
N CYS A 110 -8.90 -3.92 -1.76
CA CYS A 110 -9.22 -5.34 -1.51
C CYS A 110 -8.80 -5.78 -0.10
N ALA A 111 -7.64 -5.35 0.38
CA ALA A 111 -7.22 -5.62 1.76
C ALA A 111 -8.17 -5.00 2.80
N GLN A 112 -8.71 -3.81 2.54
CA GLN A 112 -9.75 -3.20 3.37
C GLN A 112 -11.03 -4.05 3.35
N ALA A 113 -11.43 -4.53 2.17
CA ALA A 113 -12.59 -5.41 2.03
C ALA A 113 -12.43 -6.71 2.84
N LEU A 114 -11.25 -7.35 2.80
CA LEU A 114 -10.96 -8.54 3.59
C LEU A 114 -11.07 -8.30 5.11
N CYS A 115 -10.64 -7.13 5.58
CA CYS A 115 -10.82 -6.75 6.99
C CYS A 115 -12.31 -6.56 7.35
N ILE A 116 -13.06 -5.86 6.49
CA ILE A 116 -14.51 -5.64 6.71
C ILE A 116 -15.24 -6.97 6.76
N GLU A 117 -14.93 -7.90 5.87
CA GLU A 117 -15.54 -9.23 5.82
C GLU A 117 -15.35 -10.00 7.13
N GLU A 118 -14.12 -9.99 7.67
CA GLU A 118 -13.84 -10.64 8.94
C GLU A 118 -14.52 -9.94 10.12
N MET A 119 -14.48 -8.61 10.16
CA MET A 119 -15.06 -7.80 11.25
C MET A 119 -16.59 -7.85 11.29
N GLN A 120 -17.24 -7.97 10.12
CA GLN A 120 -18.70 -7.89 10.00
C GLN A 120 -19.37 -9.24 9.70
N GLY A 121 -18.59 -10.30 9.46
CA GLY A 121 -19.13 -11.62 9.10
C GLY A 121 -19.90 -11.61 7.77
N THR A 122 -19.45 -10.83 6.80
CA THR A 122 -20.15 -10.60 5.52
C THR A 122 -19.20 -10.81 4.34
N THR A 123 -19.72 -10.60 3.11
CA THR A 123 -18.92 -10.58 1.90
C THR A 123 -18.99 -9.20 1.26
N VAL A 124 -17.84 -8.65 0.87
CA VAL A 124 -17.71 -7.39 0.15
C VAL A 124 -17.39 -7.69 -1.31
N THR A 125 -18.31 -7.43 -2.21
CA THR A 125 -18.17 -7.76 -3.64
C THR A 125 -17.59 -6.65 -4.47
N GLU A 126 -17.65 -5.42 -3.98
CA GLU A 126 -17.18 -4.23 -4.70
C GLU A 126 -16.85 -3.10 -3.72
N GLY A 127 -16.05 -2.16 -4.18
CA GLY A 127 -15.73 -0.91 -3.49
C GLY A 127 -15.42 0.18 -4.51
N ALA A 128 -14.92 1.32 -4.07
CA ALA A 128 -14.54 2.39 -5.00
C ALA A 128 -13.23 3.06 -4.62
N ILE A 129 -12.58 3.65 -5.63
CA ILE A 129 -11.46 4.56 -5.47
C ILE A 129 -11.89 5.93 -5.99
N TRP A 130 -11.73 6.95 -5.15
CA TRP A 130 -11.98 8.33 -5.52
C TRP A 130 -10.67 9.02 -5.83
N TYR A 131 -10.53 9.53 -7.06
CA TYR A 131 -9.35 10.25 -7.53
C TYR A 131 -9.60 11.76 -7.52
N TRP A 132 -8.92 12.49 -6.63
CA TRP A 132 -9.09 13.93 -6.45
C TRP A 132 -8.74 14.75 -7.67
N GLU A 133 -7.69 14.39 -8.41
CA GLU A 133 -7.21 15.17 -9.56
C GLU A 133 -8.21 15.17 -10.71
N THR A 134 -8.88 14.04 -10.93
CA THR A 134 -9.88 13.89 -12.01
C THR A 134 -11.31 14.01 -11.53
N ARG A 135 -11.53 14.03 -10.19
CA ARG A 135 -12.86 13.97 -9.56
C ARG A 135 -13.69 12.79 -10.04
N GLN A 136 -13.02 11.66 -10.21
CA GLN A 136 -13.66 10.43 -10.70
C GLN A 136 -13.74 9.40 -9.57
N ARG A 137 -14.86 8.72 -9.51
CA ARG A 137 -15.08 7.53 -8.68
C ARG A 137 -15.00 6.30 -9.60
N GLU A 138 -14.04 5.46 -9.36
CA GLU A 138 -13.87 4.18 -10.04
C GLU A 138 -14.44 3.07 -9.16
N THR A 139 -15.46 2.36 -9.61
CA THR A 139 -15.96 1.17 -8.94
C THR A 139 -15.04 -0.01 -9.26
N VAL A 140 -14.61 -0.73 -8.24
CA VAL A 140 -13.68 -1.85 -8.31
C VAL A 140 -14.37 -3.12 -7.85
N PRO A 141 -14.54 -4.13 -8.70
CA PRO A 141 -15.01 -5.43 -8.27
C PRO A 141 -13.94 -6.13 -7.41
N ILE A 142 -14.35 -6.65 -6.26
CA ILE A 142 -13.48 -7.45 -5.37
C ILE A 142 -13.62 -8.92 -5.77
N ASP A 143 -13.14 -9.24 -6.95
CA ASP A 143 -13.25 -10.56 -7.54
C ASP A 143 -12.19 -11.56 -7.03
N ALA A 144 -12.27 -12.81 -7.46
CA ALA A 144 -11.38 -13.88 -7.03
C ALA A 144 -9.91 -13.61 -7.43
N ASN A 145 -9.67 -13.01 -8.59
CA ASN A 145 -8.34 -12.72 -9.07
C ASN A 145 -7.66 -11.64 -8.21
N LEU A 146 -8.37 -10.55 -7.95
CA LEU A 146 -7.86 -9.48 -7.09
C LEU A 146 -7.62 -9.97 -5.66
N ARG A 147 -8.51 -10.83 -5.12
CA ARG A 147 -8.34 -11.46 -3.80
C ARG A 147 -7.08 -12.33 -3.75
N THR A 148 -6.91 -13.22 -4.70
CA THR A 148 -5.73 -14.09 -4.77
C THR A 148 -4.46 -13.27 -4.85
N HIS A 149 -4.41 -12.28 -5.74
CA HIS A 149 -3.27 -11.39 -5.89
C HIS A 149 -2.96 -10.60 -4.60
N THR A 150 -3.99 -10.09 -3.93
CA THR A 150 -3.83 -9.37 -2.66
C THR A 150 -3.28 -10.27 -1.56
N LEU A 151 -3.78 -11.52 -1.44
CA LEU A 151 -3.29 -12.49 -0.47
C LEU A 151 -1.83 -12.89 -0.72
N ASP A 152 -1.43 -13.08 -1.98
CA ASP A 152 -0.05 -13.37 -2.37
C ASP A 152 0.89 -12.22 -1.98
N ILE A 153 0.44 -10.97 -2.17
CA ILE A 153 1.18 -9.78 -1.77
C ILE A 153 1.33 -9.72 -0.25
N ILE A 154 0.28 -9.97 0.52
CA ILE A 154 0.35 -10.01 1.98
C ILE A 154 1.42 -11.02 2.43
N GLN A 155 1.36 -12.25 1.91
CA GLN A 155 2.31 -13.31 2.26
C GLN A 155 3.76 -12.93 1.91
N THR A 156 3.96 -12.36 0.71
CA THR A 156 5.32 -12.01 0.26
C THR A 156 5.87 -10.80 1.00
N ALA A 157 5.04 -9.82 1.34
CA ALA A 157 5.43 -8.69 2.19
C ALA A 157 5.87 -9.17 3.58
N TYR A 158 5.18 -10.15 4.17
CA TYR A 158 5.60 -10.79 5.40
C TYR A 158 6.95 -11.50 5.27
N LYS A 159 7.18 -12.24 4.18
CA LYS A 159 8.46 -12.93 3.94
C LYS A 159 9.62 -11.92 3.88
N ILE A 160 9.46 -10.80 3.16
CA ILE A 160 10.49 -9.75 3.11
C ILE A 160 10.75 -9.18 4.50
N ARG A 161 9.69 -8.88 5.27
CA ARG A 161 9.85 -8.38 6.63
C ARG A 161 10.59 -9.37 7.53
N GLN A 162 10.25 -10.65 7.47
CA GLN A 162 10.90 -11.71 8.26
C GLN A 162 12.37 -11.92 7.86
N ALA A 163 12.66 -11.82 6.56
CA ALA A 163 14.02 -11.94 6.05
C ALA A 163 14.94 -10.79 6.50
N GLY A 164 14.38 -9.63 6.84
CA GLY A 164 15.11 -8.49 7.37
C GLY A 164 16.07 -7.83 6.37
N HIS A 165 15.98 -8.15 5.07
CA HIS A 165 16.85 -7.55 4.08
C HIS A 165 16.02 -6.89 2.96
N THR A 166 16.59 -5.82 2.40
CA THR A 166 15.95 -5.02 1.37
C THR A 166 16.23 -5.59 -0.01
N PRO A 167 15.19 -5.97 -0.77
CA PRO A 167 15.35 -6.51 -2.12
C PRO A 167 15.92 -5.47 -3.10
N PRO A 168 16.44 -5.92 -4.27
CA PRO A 168 16.93 -5.01 -5.30
C PRO A 168 15.84 -4.06 -5.81
N PRO A 169 16.22 -2.90 -6.39
CA PRO A 169 15.25 -1.98 -6.98
C PRO A 169 14.55 -2.62 -8.18
N THR A 170 13.27 -2.23 -8.38
CA THR A 170 12.50 -2.67 -9.55
C THR A 170 13.22 -2.35 -10.85
N GLU A 171 13.12 -3.22 -11.84
CA GLU A 171 13.68 -2.97 -13.18
C GLU A 171 12.92 -1.86 -13.93
N ASN A 172 11.69 -1.58 -13.55
CA ASN A 172 10.89 -0.52 -14.16
C ASN A 172 11.39 0.87 -13.74
N LYS A 173 12.33 1.42 -14.52
CA LYS A 173 12.91 2.75 -14.27
C LYS A 173 11.89 3.90 -14.25
N ARG A 174 10.72 3.74 -14.90
CA ARG A 174 9.67 4.76 -14.85
C ARG A 174 9.10 4.90 -13.43
N ARG A 175 8.91 3.78 -12.72
CA ARG A 175 8.50 3.80 -11.30
C ARG A 175 9.54 4.52 -10.44
N CYS A 176 10.83 4.28 -10.66
CA CYS A 176 11.90 4.95 -9.90
C CYS A 176 11.87 6.48 -10.08
N ARG A 177 11.54 6.99 -11.26
CA ARG A 177 11.49 8.46 -11.51
C ARG A 177 10.41 9.16 -10.69
N ALA A 178 9.29 8.50 -10.47
CA ALA A 178 8.15 9.04 -9.71
C ALA A 178 8.17 8.66 -8.22
N CYS A 179 9.16 7.88 -7.78
CA CYS A 179 9.26 7.39 -6.42
C CYS A 179 9.74 8.49 -5.46
N SER A 180 9.03 8.69 -4.33
CA SER A 180 9.45 9.63 -3.28
C SER A 180 10.79 9.28 -2.67
N LEU A 181 11.12 7.99 -2.60
CA LEU A 181 12.38 7.50 -2.01
C LEU A 181 13.53 7.38 -3.02
N LYS A 182 13.44 7.98 -4.21
CA LYS A 182 14.46 7.83 -5.25
C LYS A 182 15.85 8.21 -4.76
N ASN A 183 15.96 9.34 -4.05
CA ASN A 183 17.25 9.87 -3.58
C ASN A 183 17.86 8.97 -2.49
N LEU A 184 17.06 8.47 -1.60
CA LEU A 184 17.49 7.55 -0.54
C LEU A 184 17.79 6.16 -1.11
N CYS A 185 16.95 5.66 -1.99
CA CYS A 185 17.08 4.34 -2.61
C CYS A 185 18.26 4.22 -3.57
N GLN A 186 18.63 5.32 -4.25
CA GLN A 186 19.72 5.41 -5.24
C GLN A 186 19.74 4.22 -6.23
N PRO A 187 18.62 3.94 -6.94
CA PRO A 187 18.46 2.71 -7.70
C PRO A 187 19.47 2.56 -8.85
N ASP A 188 19.99 3.66 -9.36
CA ASP A 188 20.97 3.64 -10.46
C ASP A 188 22.37 3.26 -9.96
N ILE A 189 22.76 3.70 -8.76
CA ILE A 189 24.01 3.28 -8.10
C ILE A 189 23.94 1.79 -7.76
N TYR A 190 22.83 1.33 -7.18
CA TYR A 190 22.65 -0.09 -6.87
C TYR A 190 22.82 -0.99 -8.11
N ARG A 191 22.30 -0.57 -9.28
CA ARG A 191 22.44 -1.34 -10.53
C ARG A 191 23.85 -1.32 -11.13
N GLN A 192 24.67 -0.37 -10.72
CA GLN A 192 26.06 -0.19 -11.15
C GLN A 192 27.04 -0.54 -10.04
N ASP A 193 26.61 -1.36 -9.09
CA ASP A 193 27.45 -1.79 -7.98
C ASP A 193 28.75 -2.41 -8.49
N ARG A 194 29.85 -1.75 -8.17
CA ARG A 194 31.23 -2.16 -8.51
C ARG A 194 32.05 -2.51 -7.29
N SER A 195 31.41 -2.72 -6.15
CA SER A 195 32.11 -3.00 -4.87
C SER A 195 33.03 -4.20 -4.98
N ALA A 196 32.59 -5.26 -5.65
CA ALA A 196 33.39 -6.46 -5.84
C ALA A 196 34.67 -6.18 -6.64
N SER A 197 34.57 -5.51 -7.80
CA SER A 197 35.71 -5.15 -8.63
C SER A 197 36.65 -4.16 -7.92
N TYR A 198 36.10 -3.21 -7.17
CA TYR A 198 36.88 -2.28 -6.37
C TYR A 198 37.69 -3.01 -5.27
N ILE A 199 37.09 -3.96 -4.58
CA ILE A 199 37.77 -4.78 -3.58
C ILE A 199 38.88 -5.63 -4.24
N GLU A 200 38.60 -6.26 -5.38
CA GLU A 200 39.59 -7.01 -6.14
C GLU A 200 40.78 -6.14 -6.56
N GLU A 201 40.53 -4.91 -7.05
CA GLU A 201 41.56 -3.95 -7.40
C GLU A 201 42.41 -3.53 -6.19
N LEU A 202 41.77 -3.24 -5.03
CA LEU A 202 42.47 -2.87 -3.80
C LEU A 202 43.46 -3.91 -3.31
N PHE A 203 43.19 -5.20 -3.48
CA PHE A 203 44.01 -6.30 -3.04
C PHE A 203 44.85 -6.95 -4.16
N ALA A 204 44.74 -6.43 -5.40
CA ALA A 204 45.55 -6.93 -6.52
C ALA A 204 47.04 -6.60 -6.35
N ASP A 205 47.36 -5.45 -5.79
CA ASP A 205 48.73 -4.96 -5.61
C ASP A 205 49.47 -5.69 -4.47
N GLU A 206 48.80 -6.35 -3.52
CA GLU A 206 49.40 -7.12 -2.46
C GLU A 206 49.96 -8.48 -2.92
N LYS A 207 49.67 -8.93 -4.14
CA LYS A 207 50.16 -10.19 -4.70
C LYS A 207 51.47 -10.07 -5.48
N ILE A 208 52.08 -8.89 -5.52
CA ILE A 208 53.32 -8.61 -6.27
C ILE A 208 54.52 -8.34 -5.34
N ALA A 209 54.45 -8.72 -4.07
CA ALA A 209 55.58 -8.64 -3.13
C ALA A 209 56.05 -10.04 -2.70
#